data_b37148c8ab795ca6839f82500d2a17bc
#
_entry.id   b37148c8ab795ca6839f82500d2a17bc
#
_cell.length_a   1.000
_cell.length_b   1.000
_cell.length_c   1.000
_cell.angle_alpha   90.00
_cell.angle_beta   90.00
_cell.angle_gamma   90.00
#
_symmetry.space_group_name_H-M   'P 1'
#
loop_
_entity.id
_entity.type
_entity.pdbx_description
1 polymer ?
#
loop_
_entity_poly.entity_id
_entity_poly.type
_entity_poly.pdbx_seq_one_letter_code
_entity_poly.pdbx_strand_id
1 'polypeptide(L)'
;MIKHHYLSPKSYKKSEFYYENNEGRFLTESWNSQIVVTTFIQFFDTIFSNSNSKLIKYNNISNSIVLLDEVQSIPYRYWQIINRLFKVLAETLNIYFVFITATQPLIFSQKEVYELATKSEEYFKSFKRTKLIVKEELLEKDEFFSFIKDIIKNNQNKNILVIVNTIKLSQELFKTVEKYIDKNDEIDLIYLSTSIVPKARKERIEYIKTSKKRKIVISTQMVEAGVDIDMDIVIRDIAPLDSINQSAGRANRENRGEYLGEVYIVKVVNNGKRLAEYVYKDKILLQATEKVLKGKDVIYEEEYKELNDKYFKEVKNTMTTNNSKKLENMILNLRFSSVDKEFRLIENQEKISVFIELNHEAVEIWNKYNEYKKIKDRYERKNKLESIKGDFYKYVISVFKNKFKEELQEDIAYISNNQLQSTYDYNVGYKIEEDNSYIL
;
A
#
# COMPACT_ATOMS: atom_id res chain seq x y z
N MET A 1 -24.36 4.40 8.18
CA MET A 1 -23.06 4.16 7.51
C MET A 1 -22.33 2.98 8.15
N ILE A 2 -21.85 2.06 7.35
CA ILE A 2 -21.05 0.90 7.80
C ILE A 2 -19.61 1.08 7.32
N LYS A 3 -18.64 0.75 8.20
CA LYS A 3 -17.24 0.55 7.84
C LYS A 3 -16.94 -0.95 7.90
N HIS A 4 -16.55 -1.54 6.77
CA HIS A 4 -16.27 -2.97 6.70
C HIS A 4 -14.88 -3.23 6.13
N HIS A 5 -13.90 -3.38 7.00
CA HIS A 5 -12.55 -3.84 6.70
C HIS A 5 -12.05 -4.76 7.82
N TYR A 6 -10.91 -5.42 7.59
CA TYR A 6 -10.39 -6.47 8.49
C TYR A 6 -10.27 -6.05 9.97
N LEU A 7 -9.92 -4.80 10.25
CA LEU A 7 -9.74 -4.27 11.62
C LEU A 7 -10.94 -3.46 12.14
N SER A 8 -12.01 -3.30 11.35
CA SER A 8 -13.16 -2.50 11.81
C SER A 8 -13.95 -3.26 12.88
N PRO A 9 -14.40 -2.56 13.94
CA PRO A 9 -15.35 -3.12 14.87
C PRO A 9 -16.64 -3.52 14.14
N LYS A 10 -17.20 -4.67 14.47
CA LYS A 10 -18.46 -5.12 13.91
C LYS A 10 -19.64 -4.61 14.73
N SER A 11 -19.75 -3.29 14.83
CA SER A 11 -20.81 -2.58 15.52
C SER A 11 -21.57 -1.69 14.53
N TYR A 12 -22.86 -1.57 14.73
CA TYR A 12 -23.73 -0.74 13.91
C TYR A 12 -24.54 0.22 14.78
N LYS A 13 -24.49 1.52 14.48
CA LYS A 13 -25.28 2.55 15.17
C LYS A 13 -26.34 3.09 14.21
N LYS A 14 -27.62 2.99 14.60
CA LYS A 14 -28.74 3.57 13.87
C LYS A 14 -29.50 4.49 14.82
N SER A 15 -29.44 5.80 14.59
CA SER A 15 -30.00 6.83 15.47
C SER A 15 -29.55 6.66 16.94
N GLU A 16 -30.47 6.40 17.86
CA GLU A 16 -30.20 6.19 19.29
C GLU A 16 -29.87 4.73 19.64
N PHE A 17 -30.08 3.79 18.70
CA PHE A 17 -29.85 2.36 18.94
C PHE A 17 -28.42 1.97 18.55
N TYR A 18 -27.74 1.33 19.47
CA TYR A 18 -26.42 0.75 19.27
C TYR A 18 -26.55 -0.75 19.23
N TYR A 19 -26.31 -1.33 18.04
CA TYR A 19 -26.35 -2.78 17.85
C TYR A 19 -24.94 -3.33 18.05
N GLU A 20 -24.71 -3.92 19.21
CA GLU A 20 -23.49 -4.69 19.50
C GLU A 20 -23.76 -6.18 19.29
N ASN A 21 -22.70 -6.95 19.08
CA ASN A 21 -22.76 -8.42 18.95
C ASN A 21 -23.35 -8.93 17.62
N ASN A 22 -24.22 -9.94 17.69
CA ASN A 22 -24.64 -10.72 16.51
C ASN A 22 -25.44 -9.92 15.49
N GLU A 23 -26.31 -9.02 15.92
CA GLU A 23 -27.13 -8.19 15.01
C GLU A 23 -26.28 -7.14 14.28
N GLY A 24 -25.46 -6.41 15.01
CA GLY A 24 -24.55 -5.41 14.40
C GLY A 24 -23.57 -6.08 13.44
N ARG A 25 -23.13 -7.28 13.78
CA ARG A 25 -22.29 -8.09 12.92
C ARG A 25 -23.00 -8.51 11.64
N PHE A 26 -24.23 -9.03 11.72
CA PHE A 26 -25.02 -9.43 10.55
C PHE A 26 -25.24 -8.25 9.60
N LEU A 27 -25.64 -7.09 10.12
CA LEU A 27 -25.83 -5.88 9.33
C LEU A 27 -24.55 -5.42 8.63
N THR A 28 -23.40 -5.52 9.32
CA THR A 28 -22.09 -5.16 8.77
C THR A 28 -21.63 -6.18 7.73
N GLU A 29 -21.76 -7.46 8.01
CA GLU A 29 -21.32 -8.53 7.10
C GLU A 29 -22.20 -8.65 5.86
N SER A 30 -23.48 -8.27 5.94
CA SER A 30 -24.40 -8.24 4.78
C SER A 30 -24.38 -6.92 3.99
N TRP A 31 -23.70 -5.87 4.49
CA TRP A 31 -23.73 -4.52 3.90
C TRP A 31 -25.13 -3.88 3.86
N ASN A 32 -25.97 -4.21 4.81
CA ASN A 32 -27.31 -3.65 4.89
C ASN A 32 -27.29 -2.21 5.45
N SER A 33 -26.89 -1.27 4.64
CA SER A 33 -26.82 0.17 4.96
C SER A 33 -26.80 1.01 3.69
N GLN A 34 -27.32 2.22 3.78
CA GLN A 34 -27.30 3.18 2.68
C GLN A 34 -25.89 3.59 2.25
N ILE A 35 -24.93 3.61 3.18
CA ILE A 35 -23.54 3.95 2.90
C ILE A 35 -22.66 2.86 3.49
N VAL A 36 -21.83 2.25 2.65
CA VAL A 36 -20.85 1.24 3.01
C VAL A 36 -19.45 1.71 2.58
N VAL A 37 -18.53 1.82 3.53
CA VAL A 37 -17.13 2.08 3.26
C VAL A 37 -16.36 0.78 3.45
N THR A 38 -15.71 0.32 2.39
CA THR A 38 -15.01 -0.98 2.39
C THR A 38 -13.70 -0.91 1.59
N THR A 39 -12.97 -2.00 1.55
CA THR A 39 -11.72 -2.10 0.78
C THR A 39 -11.96 -2.74 -0.58
N PHE A 40 -11.07 -2.48 -1.55
CA PHE A 40 -11.06 -3.18 -2.84
C PHE A 40 -11.17 -4.70 -2.69
N ILE A 41 -10.37 -5.27 -1.77
CA ILE A 41 -10.34 -6.72 -1.53
C ILE A 41 -11.73 -7.23 -1.15
N GLN A 42 -12.41 -6.57 -0.21
CA GLN A 42 -13.75 -6.98 0.24
C GLN A 42 -14.79 -6.87 -0.89
N PHE A 43 -14.70 -5.83 -1.72
CA PHE A 43 -15.59 -5.63 -2.84
C PHE A 43 -15.39 -6.72 -3.91
N PHE A 44 -14.17 -6.93 -4.37
CA PHE A 44 -13.87 -7.94 -5.37
C PHE A 44 -14.04 -9.38 -4.85
N ASP A 45 -13.72 -9.63 -3.60
CA ASP A 45 -14.02 -10.90 -2.95
C ASP A 45 -15.52 -11.20 -2.91
N THR A 46 -16.37 -10.16 -2.79
CA THR A 46 -17.82 -10.35 -2.86
C THR A 46 -18.24 -10.76 -4.27
N ILE A 47 -17.64 -10.18 -5.30
CA ILE A 47 -18.02 -10.44 -6.70
C ILE A 47 -17.49 -11.79 -7.20
N PHE A 48 -16.25 -12.16 -6.84
CA PHE A 48 -15.57 -13.34 -7.39
C PHE A 48 -15.63 -14.57 -6.48
N SER A 49 -16.16 -14.46 -5.26
CA SER A 49 -16.23 -15.58 -4.33
C SER A 49 -17.47 -16.45 -4.58
N ASN A 50 -17.38 -17.72 -4.16
CA ASN A 50 -18.50 -18.63 -4.10
C ASN A 50 -18.91 -18.97 -2.65
N SER A 51 -18.38 -18.27 -1.64
CA SER A 51 -18.73 -18.53 -0.25
C SER A 51 -19.99 -17.76 0.18
N ASN A 52 -20.94 -18.43 0.86
CA ASN A 52 -22.21 -17.83 1.30
C ASN A 52 -21.99 -16.56 2.15
N SER A 53 -20.97 -16.54 3.00
CA SER A 53 -20.66 -15.39 3.85
C SER A 53 -20.22 -14.13 3.08
N LYS A 54 -19.74 -14.31 1.86
CA LYS A 54 -19.39 -13.19 0.95
C LYS A 54 -20.56 -12.86 0.03
N LEU A 55 -21.26 -13.86 -0.49
CA LEU A 55 -22.38 -13.68 -1.41
C LEU A 55 -23.60 -12.97 -0.80
N ILE A 56 -23.78 -13.04 0.53
CA ILE A 56 -24.87 -12.34 1.22
C ILE A 56 -24.89 -10.81 0.97
N LYS A 57 -23.73 -10.24 0.61
CA LYS A 57 -23.60 -8.81 0.28
C LYS A 57 -24.13 -8.47 -1.10
N TYR A 58 -24.26 -9.46 -1.99
CA TYR A 58 -24.55 -9.25 -3.40
C TYR A 58 -25.88 -8.52 -3.63
N ASN A 59 -26.90 -8.84 -2.83
CA ASN A 59 -28.21 -8.18 -2.91
C ASN A 59 -28.13 -6.67 -2.63
N ASN A 60 -27.21 -6.26 -1.74
CA ASN A 60 -27.05 -4.87 -1.33
C ASN A 60 -26.11 -4.06 -2.23
N ILE A 61 -25.47 -4.71 -3.22
CA ILE A 61 -24.71 -4.02 -4.28
C ILE A 61 -25.67 -3.60 -5.43
N SER A 62 -26.76 -4.32 -5.63
CA SER A 62 -27.77 -3.97 -6.64
C SER A 62 -28.37 -2.58 -6.36
N ASN A 63 -28.69 -1.83 -7.41
CA ASN A 63 -29.21 -0.47 -7.36
C ASN A 63 -28.33 0.49 -6.55
N SER A 64 -27.02 0.42 -6.71
CA SER A 64 -26.05 1.20 -5.95
C SER A 64 -25.14 2.04 -6.84
N ILE A 65 -24.48 3.03 -6.20
CA ILE A 65 -23.35 3.76 -6.77
C ILE A 65 -22.10 3.23 -6.08
N VAL A 66 -21.19 2.67 -6.85
CA VAL A 66 -19.91 2.11 -6.36
C VAL A 66 -18.79 3.08 -6.73
N LEU A 67 -18.23 3.74 -5.71
CA LEU A 67 -17.09 4.63 -5.85
C LEU A 67 -15.81 3.80 -5.65
N LEU A 68 -14.97 3.72 -6.67
CA LEU A 68 -13.70 3.00 -6.63
C LEU A 68 -12.56 4.02 -6.69
N ASP A 69 -11.89 4.20 -5.57
CA ASP A 69 -10.73 5.08 -5.45
C ASP A 69 -9.43 4.33 -5.75
N GLU A 70 -8.42 5.00 -6.34
CA GLU A 70 -7.13 4.42 -6.73
C GLU A 70 -7.26 3.20 -7.68
N VAL A 71 -8.12 3.33 -8.72
CA VAL A 71 -8.44 2.23 -9.67
C VAL A 71 -7.21 1.68 -10.40
N GLN A 72 -6.14 2.47 -10.54
CA GLN A 72 -4.87 2.03 -11.14
C GLN A 72 -4.20 0.91 -10.33
N SER A 73 -4.57 0.71 -9.07
CA SER A 73 -4.07 -0.40 -8.26
C SER A 73 -4.60 -1.78 -8.70
N ILE A 74 -5.58 -1.81 -9.59
CA ILE A 74 -6.11 -3.06 -10.16
C ILE A 74 -5.07 -3.66 -11.11
N PRO A 75 -4.58 -4.89 -10.85
CA PRO A 75 -3.59 -5.52 -11.71
C PRO A 75 -4.06 -5.62 -13.15
N TYR A 76 -3.25 -5.18 -14.11
CA TYR A 76 -3.59 -5.14 -15.54
C TYR A 76 -4.01 -6.51 -16.10
N ARG A 77 -3.52 -7.61 -15.55
CA ARG A 77 -3.92 -8.98 -15.92
C ARG A 77 -5.42 -9.26 -15.77
N TYR A 78 -6.13 -8.43 -14.98
CA TYR A 78 -7.58 -8.52 -14.76
C TYR A 78 -8.39 -7.44 -15.50
N TRP A 79 -7.76 -6.49 -16.18
CA TRP A 79 -8.48 -5.37 -16.81
C TRP A 79 -9.58 -5.83 -17.77
N GLN A 80 -9.31 -6.82 -18.60
CA GLN A 80 -10.29 -7.29 -19.58
C GLN A 80 -11.52 -7.94 -18.93
N ILE A 81 -11.31 -8.81 -17.93
CA ILE A 81 -12.43 -9.45 -17.22
C ILE A 81 -13.21 -8.44 -16.36
N ILE A 82 -12.54 -7.48 -15.76
CA ILE A 82 -13.18 -6.42 -14.97
C ILE A 82 -14.00 -5.49 -15.85
N ASN A 83 -13.47 -5.08 -17.02
CA ASN A 83 -14.23 -4.31 -17.98
C ASN A 83 -15.54 -5.00 -18.33
N ARG A 84 -15.48 -6.28 -18.72
CA ARG A 84 -16.67 -7.04 -19.09
C ARG A 84 -17.64 -7.23 -17.93
N LEU A 85 -17.11 -7.60 -16.78
CA LEU A 85 -17.90 -7.85 -15.58
C LEU A 85 -18.66 -6.59 -15.13
N PHE A 86 -17.98 -5.45 -15.07
CA PHE A 86 -18.63 -4.21 -14.62
C PHE A 86 -19.73 -3.75 -15.57
N LYS A 87 -19.59 -3.97 -16.88
CA LYS A 87 -20.68 -3.72 -17.84
C LYS A 87 -21.89 -4.60 -17.55
N VAL A 88 -21.67 -5.89 -17.39
CA VAL A 88 -22.77 -6.84 -17.09
C VAL A 88 -23.44 -6.48 -15.77
N LEU A 89 -22.66 -6.17 -14.72
CA LEU A 89 -23.21 -5.77 -13.42
C LEU A 89 -23.98 -4.43 -13.50
N ALA A 90 -23.48 -3.47 -14.26
CA ALA A 90 -24.17 -2.20 -14.47
C ALA A 90 -25.52 -2.41 -15.15
N GLU A 91 -25.56 -3.22 -16.20
CA GLU A 91 -26.79 -3.48 -16.97
C GLU A 91 -27.79 -4.37 -16.19
N THR A 92 -27.31 -5.42 -15.52
CA THR A 92 -28.20 -6.42 -14.90
C THR A 92 -28.62 -6.05 -13.48
N LEU A 93 -27.78 -5.36 -12.73
CA LEU A 93 -28.02 -5.00 -11.33
C LEU A 93 -28.21 -3.48 -11.11
N ASN A 94 -28.29 -2.71 -12.18
CA ASN A 94 -28.45 -1.24 -12.12
C ASN A 94 -27.41 -0.58 -11.21
N ILE A 95 -26.12 -0.88 -11.44
CA ILE A 95 -25.01 -0.35 -10.67
C ILE A 95 -24.32 0.75 -11.47
N TYR A 96 -24.05 1.89 -10.82
CA TYR A 96 -23.23 2.95 -11.38
C TYR A 96 -21.83 2.87 -10.80
N PHE A 97 -20.83 2.63 -11.64
CA PHE A 97 -19.42 2.61 -11.23
C PHE A 97 -18.79 3.98 -11.46
N VAL A 98 -18.22 4.57 -10.43
CA VAL A 98 -17.45 5.82 -10.49
C VAL A 98 -15.99 5.52 -10.15
N PHE A 99 -15.10 5.81 -11.08
CA PHE A 99 -13.67 5.59 -10.93
C PHE A 99 -12.97 6.90 -10.52
N ILE A 100 -12.27 6.87 -9.41
CA ILE A 100 -11.49 7.99 -8.90
C ILE A 100 -10.02 7.60 -9.01
N THR A 101 -9.24 8.39 -9.74
CA THR A 101 -7.84 8.10 -9.98
C THR A 101 -7.09 9.35 -10.43
N ALA A 102 -5.84 9.48 -9.98
CA ALA A 102 -4.92 10.49 -10.52
C ALA A 102 -4.34 10.09 -11.89
N THR A 103 -4.42 8.80 -12.23
CA THR A 103 -3.85 8.23 -13.46
C THR A 103 -4.89 7.30 -14.07
N GLN A 104 -5.32 7.56 -15.31
CA GLN A 104 -6.38 6.77 -15.95
C GLN A 104 -5.86 5.45 -16.50
N PRO A 105 -6.04 4.31 -15.81
CA PRO A 105 -5.73 3.02 -16.38
C PRO A 105 -6.69 2.72 -17.52
N LEU A 106 -6.17 2.15 -18.62
CA LEU A 106 -6.95 1.84 -19.82
C LEU A 106 -7.81 0.57 -19.68
N ILE A 107 -8.48 0.41 -18.52
CA ILE A 107 -9.46 -0.66 -18.27
C ILE A 107 -10.66 -0.46 -19.19
N PHE A 108 -11.13 0.78 -19.31
CA PHE A 108 -12.21 1.19 -20.20
C PHE A 108 -11.66 2.12 -21.28
N SER A 109 -12.23 2.05 -22.47
CA SER A 109 -11.98 3.05 -23.51
C SER A 109 -12.77 4.33 -23.22
N GLN A 110 -12.34 5.45 -23.77
CA GLN A 110 -13.07 6.74 -23.64
C GLN A 110 -14.52 6.70 -24.13
N LYS A 111 -14.85 5.76 -25.04
CA LYS A 111 -16.22 5.56 -25.53
C LYS A 111 -17.12 4.79 -24.55
N GLU A 112 -16.54 4.14 -23.58
CA GLU A 112 -17.24 3.28 -22.61
C GLU A 112 -17.47 3.97 -21.27
N VAL A 113 -16.88 5.14 -21.04
CA VAL A 113 -16.99 5.90 -19.80
C VAL A 113 -17.37 7.34 -20.09
N TYR A 114 -18.01 7.98 -19.12
CA TYR A 114 -18.27 9.40 -19.12
C TYR A 114 -17.28 10.11 -18.19
N GLU A 115 -16.54 11.09 -18.73
CA GLU A 115 -15.60 11.89 -17.96
C GLU A 115 -16.35 12.92 -17.12
N LEU A 116 -16.37 12.75 -15.80
CA LEU A 116 -17.01 13.69 -14.88
C LEU A 116 -16.18 14.97 -14.71
N ALA A 117 -14.85 14.86 -14.78
CA ALA A 117 -13.92 15.98 -14.70
C ALA A 117 -13.65 16.56 -16.11
N THR A 118 -14.65 17.20 -16.72
CA THR A 118 -14.61 17.67 -18.12
C THR A 118 -13.45 18.62 -18.43
N LYS A 119 -12.84 19.23 -17.40
CA LYS A 119 -11.69 20.13 -17.51
C LYS A 119 -10.39 19.50 -17.00
N SER A 120 -10.28 18.19 -17.02
CA SER A 120 -9.09 17.48 -16.47
C SER A 120 -7.77 17.98 -17.07
N GLU A 121 -7.73 18.29 -18.37
CA GLU A 121 -6.53 18.86 -19.02
C GLU A 121 -6.14 20.25 -18.49
N GLU A 122 -7.13 21.12 -18.24
CA GLU A 122 -6.87 22.44 -17.68
C GLU A 122 -6.32 22.32 -16.25
N TYR A 123 -6.88 21.41 -15.44
CA TYR A 123 -6.39 21.16 -14.08
C TYR A 123 -4.95 20.65 -14.08
N PHE A 124 -4.63 19.65 -14.90
CA PHE A 124 -3.25 19.15 -14.98
C PHE A 124 -2.27 20.23 -15.43
N LYS A 125 -2.60 21.07 -16.41
CA LYS A 125 -1.76 22.18 -16.86
C LYS A 125 -1.59 23.28 -15.80
N SER A 126 -2.50 23.37 -14.83
CA SER A 126 -2.41 24.34 -13.75
C SER A 126 -1.51 23.88 -12.59
N PHE A 127 -1.21 22.58 -12.51
CA PHE A 127 -0.34 22.05 -11.47
C PHE A 127 1.12 22.38 -11.74
N LYS A 128 1.75 23.06 -10.81
CA LYS A 128 3.17 23.45 -10.85
C LYS A 128 3.81 23.30 -9.48
N ARG A 129 3.64 22.12 -8.88
CA ARG A 129 4.12 21.85 -7.54
C ARG A 129 5.42 21.08 -7.53
N THR A 130 5.61 20.19 -8.53
CA THR A 130 6.69 19.22 -8.52
C THR A 130 7.38 19.11 -9.90
N LYS A 131 8.61 18.61 -9.89
CA LYS A 131 9.32 18.13 -11.07
C LYS A 131 9.98 16.79 -10.79
N LEU A 132 9.92 15.85 -11.74
CA LEU A 132 10.72 14.63 -11.71
C LEU A 132 12.10 14.92 -12.29
N ILE A 133 13.15 14.46 -11.64
CA ILE A 133 14.53 14.50 -12.08
C ILE A 133 14.98 13.07 -12.29
N VAL A 134 15.14 12.66 -13.54
CA VAL A 134 15.43 11.27 -13.90
C VAL A 134 16.94 11.07 -13.93
N LYS A 135 17.42 10.10 -13.13
CA LYS A 135 18.81 9.63 -13.20
C LYS A 135 18.82 8.32 -13.99
N GLU A 136 19.37 8.39 -15.22
CA GLU A 136 19.41 7.19 -16.09
C GLU A 136 20.44 6.17 -15.64
N GLU A 137 21.48 6.61 -14.95
CA GLU A 137 22.58 5.78 -14.48
C GLU A 137 22.10 4.77 -13.41
N LEU A 138 22.70 3.59 -13.46
CA LEU A 138 22.56 2.59 -12.43
C LEU A 138 23.50 2.96 -11.28
N LEU A 139 22.95 3.10 -10.07
CA LEU A 139 23.74 3.38 -8.88
C LEU A 139 23.95 2.08 -8.08
N GLU A 140 25.18 1.65 -7.94
CA GLU A 140 25.50 0.63 -6.95
C GLU A 140 25.18 1.13 -5.53
N LYS A 141 24.87 0.22 -4.64
CA LYS A 141 24.38 0.54 -3.28
C LYS A 141 25.23 1.63 -2.59
N ASP A 142 26.55 1.54 -2.66
CA ASP A 142 27.44 2.49 -1.98
C ASP A 142 27.45 3.86 -2.70
N GLU A 143 27.33 3.89 -4.01
CA GLU A 143 27.17 5.12 -4.80
C GLU A 143 25.83 5.78 -4.48
N PHE A 144 24.76 4.99 -4.37
CA PHE A 144 23.46 5.48 -3.93
C PHE A 144 23.51 6.09 -2.52
N PHE A 145 24.19 5.44 -1.58
CA PHE A 145 24.36 5.99 -0.22
C PHE A 145 25.17 7.29 -0.22
N SER A 146 26.19 7.39 -1.06
CA SER A 146 26.95 8.62 -1.26
C SER A 146 26.09 9.73 -1.86
N PHE A 147 25.30 9.42 -2.88
CA PHE A 147 24.34 10.35 -3.48
C PHE A 147 23.35 10.91 -2.44
N ILE A 148 22.80 10.05 -1.55
CA ILE A 148 21.91 10.51 -0.48
C ILE A 148 22.61 11.47 0.48
N LYS A 149 23.86 11.17 0.88
CA LYS A 149 24.66 12.07 1.75
C LYS A 149 24.90 13.43 1.09
N ASP A 150 25.18 13.45 -0.21
CA ASP A 150 25.37 14.70 -0.96
C ASP A 150 24.09 15.52 -1.03
N ILE A 151 22.93 14.88 -1.27
CA ILE A 151 21.63 15.57 -1.23
C ILE A 151 21.37 16.14 0.18
N ILE A 152 21.64 15.40 1.23
CA ILE A 152 21.46 15.87 2.61
C ILE A 152 22.34 17.09 2.91
N LYS A 153 23.61 17.03 2.50
CA LYS A 153 24.61 18.08 2.71
C LYS A 153 24.27 19.37 1.96
N ASN A 154 23.86 19.23 0.70
CA ASN A 154 23.60 20.37 -0.18
C ASN A 154 22.23 21.04 0.05
N ASN A 155 21.35 20.44 0.86
CA ASN A 155 20.00 20.92 1.10
C ASN A 155 19.68 21.03 2.60
N GLN A 156 20.49 21.82 3.34
CA GLN A 156 20.45 21.90 4.80
C GLN A 156 19.10 22.36 5.38
N ASN A 157 18.29 23.10 4.63
CA ASN A 157 17.00 23.63 5.08
C ASN A 157 15.79 22.88 4.52
N LYS A 158 16.00 21.75 3.81
CA LYS A 158 14.92 21.01 3.16
C LYS A 158 14.62 19.69 3.89
N ASN A 159 13.34 19.36 3.97
CA ASN A 159 12.86 18.04 4.40
C ASN A 159 13.03 17.05 3.26
N ILE A 160 13.56 15.86 3.57
CA ILE A 160 13.92 14.88 2.56
C ILE A 160 13.22 13.56 2.86
N LEU A 161 12.60 12.97 1.86
CA LEU A 161 12.02 11.62 1.91
C LEU A 161 12.76 10.71 0.94
N VAL A 162 13.27 9.60 1.43
CA VAL A 162 13.89 8.56 0.60
C VAL A 162 13.02 7.32 0.61
N ILE A 163 12.56 6.89 -0.55
CA ILE A 163 11.71 5.70 -0.72
C ILE A 163 12.47 4.67 -1.54
N VAL A 164 12.79 3.55 -0.92
CA VAL A 164 13.45 2.42 -1.56
C VAL A 164 12.54 1.19 -1.61
N ASN A 165 12.83 0.27 -2.50
CA ASN A 165 11.94 -0.86 -2.77
C ASN A 165 12.02 -1.97 -1.73
N THR A 166 13.15 -2.16 -1.04
CA THR A 166 13.34 -3.28 -0.11
C THR A 166 13.54 -2.80 1.32
N ILE A 167 13.01 -3.58 2.28
CA ILE A 167 13.18 -3.28 3.71
C ILE A 167 14.67 -3.33 4.10
N LYS A 168 15.42 -4.30 3.59
CA LYS A 168 16.84 -4.45 3.87
C LYS A 168 17.63 -3.18 3.47
N LEU A 169 17.48 -2.73 2.23
CA LEU A 169 18.15 -1.51 1.76
C LEU A 169 17.75 -0.29 2.60
N SER A 170 16.47 -0.16 2.96
CA SER A 170 16.00 0.96 3.78
C SER A 170 16.61 0.96 5.18
N GLN A 171 16.78 -0.22 5.80
CA GLN A 171 17.43 -0.36 7.11
C GLN A 171 18.93 -0.05 7.05
N GLU A 172 19.63 -0.54 6.02
CA GLU A 172 21.06 -0.26 5.79
C GLU A 172 21.29 1.23 5.55
N LEU A 173 20.44 1.85 4.71
CA LEU A 173 20.51 3.29 4.44
C LEU A 173 20.28 4.10 5.72
N PHE A 174 19.25 3.74 6.52
CA PHE A 174 18.97 4.43 7.77
C PHE A 174 20.18 4.43 8.70
N LYS A 175 20.79 3.28 8.93
CA LYS A 175 22.00 3.14 9.76
C LYS A 175 23.18 3.93 9.21
N THR A 176 23.30 4.03 7.87
CA THR A 176 24.37 4.79 7.23
C THR A 176 24.17 6.29 7.41
N VAL A 177 22.92 6.77 7.25
CA VAL A 177 22.59 8.18 7.44
C VAL A 177 22.65 8.57 8.93
N GLU A 178 22.21 7.68 9.84
CA GLU A 178 22.32 7.89 11.31
C GLU A 178 23.76 8.12 11.75
N LYS A 179 24.73 7.40 11.17
CA LYS A 179 26.16 7.60 11.43
C LYS A 179 26.74 8.85 10.78
N TYR A 180 26.09 9.34 9.71
CA TYR A 180 26.57 10.48 8.94
C TYR A 180 26.10 11.82 9.53
N ILE A 181 24.88 11.87 10.09
CA ILE A 181 24.32 13.07 10.71
C ILE A 181 25.02 13.32 12.04
N ASP A 182 25.54 14.56 12.25
CA ASP A 182 26.07 14.95 13.54
C ASP A 182 24.94 14.98 14.58
N LYS A 183 25.22 14.49 15.80
CA LYS A 183 24.28 14.50 16.91
C LYS A 183 23.91 15.93 17.38
N ASN A 184 24.70 16.92 17.00
CA ASN A 184 24.43 18.32 17.30
C ASN A 184 23.53 19.00 16.26
N ASP A 185 23.28 18.34 15.11
CA ASP A 185 22.35 18.84 14.09
C ASP A 185 20.92 18.69 14.60
N GLU A 186 20.12 19.76 14.50
CA GLU A 186 18.69 19.73 14.82
C GLU A 186 17.88 19.01 13.71
N ILE A 187 18.23 17.76 13.42
CA ILE A 187 17.63 16.95 12.37
C ILE A 187 16.89 15.75 12.99
N ASP A 188 15.64 15.58 12.61
CA ASP A 188 14.86 14.40 12.93
C ASP A 188 15.06 13.33 11.83
N LEU A 189 15.84 12.29 12.13
CA LEU A 189 15.96 11.11 11.27
C LEU A 189 14.88 10.11 11.64
N ILE A 190 13.98 9.80 10.71
CA ILE A 190 12.80 8.98 10.96
C ILE A 190 12.75 7.83 9.96
N TYR A 191 12.46 6.64 10.45
CA TYR A 191 12.29 5.44 9.63
C TYR A 191 10.83 5.00 9.60
N LEU A 192 10.33 4.66 8.40
CA LEU A 192 8.97 4.14 8.17
C LEU A 192 9.00 2.90 7.26
N SER A 193 8.54 1.78 7.78
CA SER A 193 8.46 0.52 7.03
C SER A 193 7.43 -0.43 7.66
N THR A 194 7.03 -1.45 6.94
CA THR A 194 6.19 -2.53 7.47
C THR A 194 6.91 -3.43 8.48
N SER A 195 8.23 -3.30 8.64
CA SER A 195 9.01 -3.95 9.71
C SER A 195 8.75 -3.37 11.10
N ILE A 196 8.14 -2.17 11.18
CA ILE A 196 7.78 -1.51 12.43
C ILE A 196 6.33 -1.82 12.78
N VAL A 197 6.01 -2.04 14.04
CA VAL A 197 4.64 -2.27 14.50
C VAL A 197 3.72 -1.08 14.13
N PRO A 198 2.46 -1.34 13.77
CA PRO A 198 1.52 -0.29 13.31
C PRO A 198 1.35 0.87 14.28
N LYS A 199 1.39 0.62 15.60
CA LYS A 199 1.32 1.68 16.63
C LYS A 199 2.47 2.68 16.46
N ALA A 200 3.72 2.18 16.45
CA ALA A 200 4.89 3.05 16.34
C ALA A 200 4.95 3.76 14.98
N ARG A 201 4.48 3.12 13.89
CA ARG A 201 4.34 3.80 12.59
C ARG A 201 3.39 4.98 12.66
N LYS A 202 2.22 4.80 13.29
CA LYS A 202 1.23 5.87 13.45
C LYS A 202 1.81 7.04 14.25
N GLU A 203 2.46 6.76 15.37
CA GLU A 203 3.11 7.76 16.21
C GLU A 203 4.18 8.55 15.43
N ARG A 204 4.99 7.88 14.62
CA ARG A 204 6.01 8.53 13.78
C ARG A 204 5.41 9.40 12.68
N ILE A 205 4.33 8.95 12.05
CA ILE A 205 3.62 9.76 11.04
C ILE A 205 3.05 11.03 11.67
N GLU A 206 2.44 10.94 12.85
CA GLU A 206 1.96 12.12 13.57
C GLU A 206 3.11 13.04 13.99
N TYR A 207 4.25 12.47 14.42
CA TYR A 207 5.44 13.24 14.74
C TYR A 207 5.99 13.98 13.51
N ILE A 208 6.05 13.32 12.33
CA ILE A 208 6.47 13.98 11.09
C ILE A 208 5.60 15.21 10.77
N LYS A 209 4.30 15.14 11.01
CA LYS A 209 3.37 16.24 10.75
C LYS A 209 3.55 17.40 11.72
N THR A 210 3.87 17.12 12.97
CA THR A 210 3.87 18.14 14.05
C THR A 210 5.24 18.72 14.33
N SER A 211 6.33 17.98 14.06
CA SER A 211 7.68 18.47 14.30
C SER A 211 8.02 19.65 13.38
N LYS A 212 8.65 20.67 13.93
CA LYS A 212 9.16 21.85 13.22
C LYS A 212 10.61 21.71 12.79
N LYS A 213 11.30 20.68 13.27
CA LYS A 213 12.69 20.42 12.91
C LYS A 213 12.80 19.93 11.47
N ARG A 214 13.98 20.09 10.87
CA ARG A 214 14.33 19.46 9.60
C ARG A 214 14.19 17.96 9.72
N LYS A 215 13.55 17.33 8.71
CA LYS A 215 13.28 15.90 8.71
C LYS A 215 13.97 15.20 7.57
N ILE A 216 14.58 14.06 7.89
CA ILE A 216 15.04 13.08 6.90
C ILE A 216 14.25 11.80 7.18
N VAL A 217 13.40 11.42 6.25
CA VAL A 217 12.55 10.23 6.37
C VAL A 217 13.05 9.17 5.41
N ILE A 218 13.38 8.00 5.91
CA ILE A 218 13.76 6.84 5.10
C ILE A 218 12.63 5.82 5.19
N SER A 219 12.12 5.41 4.04
CA SER A 219 10.93 4.57 3.97
C SER A 219 10.99 3.54 2.85
N THR A 220 10.06 2.61 2.91
CA THR A 220 9.65 1.76 1.78
C THR A 220 8.36 2.31 1.16
N GLN A 221 7.78 1.61 0.17
CA GLN A 221 6.55 2.01 -0.54
C GLN A 221 5.35 2.31 0.38
N MET A 222 5.41 1.97 1.65
CA MET A 222 4.29 2.16 2.58
C MET A 222 3.83 3.62 2.72
N VAL A 223 4.67 4.60 2.37
CA VAL A 223 4.32 6.03 2.45
C VAL A 223 3.59 6.55 1.21
N GLU A 224 3.53 5.76 0.13
CA GLU A 224 2.92 6.16 -1.14
C GLU A 224 1.40 6.32 -1.00
N ALA A 225 0.74 5.40 -0.30
CA ALA A 225 -0.70 5.44 -0.08
C ALA A 225 -1.06 5.60 1.40
N GLY A 226 -2.10 6.38 1.69
CA GLY A 226 -2.68 6.51 3.04
C GLY A 226 -1.83 7.26 4.08
N VAL A 227 -0.67 7.79 3.70
CA VAL A 227 0.19 8.58 4.58
C VAL A 227 0.21 10.03 4.10
N ASP A 228 -0.21 10.95 4.96
CA ASP A 228 -0.27 12.36 4.66
C ASP A 228 0.98 13.05 5.23
N ILE A 229 2.02 13.17 4.41
CA ILE A 229 3.27 13.86 4.72
C ILE A 229 3.64 14.78 3.56
N ASP A 230 4.34 15.87 3.87
CA ASP A 230 4.76 16.88 2.92
C ASP A 230 6.25 17.15 3.08
N MET A 231 7.01 16.93 1.99
CA MET A 231 8.47 17.01 1.93
C MET A 231 8.92 17.94 0.80
N ASP A 232 10.12 18.47 0.89
CA ASP A 232 10.67 19.36 -0.13
C ASP A 232 11.36 18.57 -1.25
N ILE A 233 12.03 17.47 -0.87
CA ILE A 233 12.74 16.57 -1.78
C ILE A 233 12.27 15.14 -1.53
N VAL A 234 11.95 14.42 -2.60
CA VAL A 234 11.67 12.99 -2.58
C VAL A 234 12.71 12.28 -3.47
N ILE A 235 13.33 11.23 -2.95
CA ILE A 235 14.20 10.35 -3.72
C ILE A 235 13.52 8.99 -3.80
N ARG A 236 13.26 8.52 -5.02
CA ARG A 236 12.50 7.27 -5.28
C ARG A 236 13.35 6.32 -6.12
N ASP A 237 13.63 5.15 -5.58
CA ASP A 237 14.15 4.03 -6.38
C ASP A 237 13.11 3.61 -7.42
N ILE A 238 13.55 3.24 -8.63
CA ILE A 238 12.69 2.96 -9.78
C ILE A 238 11.53 2.00 -9.42
N ALA A 239 10.35 2.34 -9.89
CA ALA A 239 9.10 1.63 -9.60
C ALA A 239 8.13 1.76 -10.78
N PRO A 240 6.98 1.08 -10.80
CA PRO A 240 5.88 1.41 -11.69
C PRO A 240 5.52 2.90 -11.64
N LEU A 241 5.12 3.48 -12.77
CA LEU A 241 4.93 4.94 -12.86
C LEU A 241 3.84 5.47 -11.92
N ASP A 242 2.80 4.69 -11.67
CA ASP A 242 1.77 5.00 -10.68
C ASP A 242 2.34 5.13 -9.26
N SER A 243 3.26 4.28 -8.87
CA SER A 243 4.00 4.36 -7.61
C SER A 243 4.92 5.59 -7.55
N ILE A 244 5.60 5.93 -8.66
CA ILE A 244 6.38 7.16 -8.78
C ILE A 244 5.49 8.39 -8.61
N ASN A 245 4.32 8.43 -9.25
CA ASN A 245 3.36 9.53 -9.12
C ASN A 245 2.84 9.69 -7.68
N GLN A 246 2.55 8.58 -6.99
CA GLN A 246 2.17 8.61 -5.57
C GLN A 246 3.29 9.14 -4.68
N SER A 247 4.54 8.78 -4.98
CA SER A 247 5.72 9.32 -4.32
C SER A 247 5.91 10.81 -4.60
N ALA A 248 5.72 11.24 -5.85
CA ALA A 248 5.76 12.65 -6.25
C ALA A 248 4.70 13.49 -5.53
N GLY A 249 3.52 12.91 -5.30
CA GLY A 249 2.47 13.52 -4.49
C GLY A 249 2.83 13.74 -3.01
N ARG A 250 4.03 13.36 -2.56
CA ARG A 250 4.59 13.67 -1.23
C ARG A 250 5.56 14.85 -1.27
N ALA A 251 5.97 15.32 -2.45
CA ALA A 251 6.83 16.47 -2.63
C ALA A 251 5.95 17.71 -2.80
N ASN A 252 6.23 18.77 -2.02
CA ASN A 252 5.48 20.03 -2.03
C ASN A 252 3.94 19.82 -2.12
N ARG A 253 3.44 18.89 -1.31
CA ARG A 253 2.04 18.46 -1.33
C ARG A 253 1.07 19.60 -1.02
N GLU A 254 1.44 20.46 -0.09
CA GLU A 254 0.63 21.59 0.35
C GLU A 254 0.80 22.81 -0.55
N ASN A 255 1.62 22.73 -1.59
CA ASN A 255 1.94 23.85 -2.51
C ASN A 255 2.37 25.11 -1.74
N ARG A 256 3.39 24.96 -0.89
CA ARG A 256 3.85 26.00 0.07
C ARG A 256 4.63 27.15 -0.59
N GLY A 257 4.33 27.54 -1.80
CA GLY A 257 4.89 28.77 -2.36
C GLY A 257 5.73 28.59 -3.62
N GLU A 258 6.77 29.44 -3.79
CA GLU A 258 7.44 29.73 -5.06
C GLU A 258 8.42 28.67 -5.55
N TYR A 259 8.62 27.55 -4.84
CA TYR A 259 9.56 26.50 -5.25
C TYR A 259 8.84 25.21 -5.68
N LEU A 260 9.48 24.50 -6.61
CA LEU A 260 9.03 23.17 -7.02
C LEU A 260 9.63 22.10 -6.10
N GLY A 261 8.80 21.18 -5.63
CA GLY A 261 9.26 19.96 -4.99
C GLY A 261 10.06 19.11 -5.97
N GLU A 262 11.22 18.63 -5.55
CA GLU A 262 12.13 17.85 -6.39
C GLU A 262 11.94 16.36 -6.13
N VAL A 263 11.70 15.59 -7.20
CA VAL A 263 11.52 14.14 -7.11
C VAL A 263 12.59 13.46 -7.95
N TYR A 264 13.62 12.95 -7.30
CA TYR A 264 14.71 12.22 -7.94
C TYR A 264 14.30 10.76 -8.17
N ILE A 265 14.30 10.31 -9.43
CA ILE A 265 14.12 8.92 -9.79
C ILE A 265 15.48 8.30 -10.03
N VAL A 266 15.84 7.29 -9.23
CA VAL A 266 17.13 6.62 -9.27
C VAL A 266 16.95 5.12 -9.52
N LYS A 267 17.96 4.44 -10.05
CA LYS A 267 17.95 3.00 -10.32
C LYS A 267 19.00 2.32 -9.45
N VAL A 268 18.56 1.78 -8.30
CA VAL A 268 19.48 1.17 -7.36
C VAL A 268 19.74 -0.29 -7.71
N VAL A 269 21.02 -0.64 -7.75
CA VAL A 269 21.49 -2.02 -7.95
C VAL A 269 22.36 -2.47 -6.78
N ASN A 270 22.44 -3.76 -6.59
CA ASN A 270 23.39 -4.36 -5.66
C ASN A 270 24.04 -5.57 -6.32
N ASN A 271 25.36 -5.52 -6.46
CA ASN A 271 26.15 -6.50 -7.22
C ASN A 271 25.58 -6.68 -8.65
N GLY A 272 25.29 -5.58 -9.32
CA GLY A 272 24.72 -5.56 -10.66
C GLY A 272 23.26 -6.03 -10.80
N LYS A 273 22.58 -6.39 -9.71
CA LYS A 273 21.18 -6.82 -9.72
C LYS A 273 20.25 -5.69 -9.31
N ARG A 274 19.23 -5.42 -10.09
CA ARG A 274 18.24 -4.38 -9.82
C ARG A 274 17.36 -4.75 -8.64
N LEU A 275 17.33 -3.93 -7.60
CA LEU A 275 16.53 -4.19 -6.40
C LEU A 275 15.02 -4.08 -6.65
N ALA A 276 14.60 -3.23 -7.60
CA ALA A 276 13.21 -3.10 -7.99
C ALA A 276 12.61 -4.41 -8.53
N GLU A 277 13.40 -5.24 -9.25
CA GLU A 277 12.92 -6.51 -9.84
C GLU A 277 12.59 -7.57 -8.79
N TYR A 278 13.15 -7.47 -7.59
CA TYR A 278 12.78 -8.38 -6.49
C TYR A 278 11.39 -8.11 -5.94
N VAL A 279 10.96 -6.85 -6.01
CA VAL A 279 9.66 -6.39 -5.50
C VAL A 279 8.60 -6.45 -6.57
N TYR A 280 8.90 -5.86 -7.71
CA TYR A 280 8.03 -5.82 -8.88
C TYR A 280 8.40 -6.98 -9.82
N LYS A 281 7.92 -8.18 -9.47
CA LYS A 281 8.16 -9.41 -10.25
C LYS A 281 7.62 -9.31 -11.67
N ASP A 282 6.63 -8.47 -11.86
CA ASP A 282 6.06 -8.14 -13.16
C ASP A 282 6.92 -7.12 -13.88
N LYS A 283 7.73 -7.60 -14.81
CA LYS A 283 8.66 -6.76 -15.58
C LYS A 283 7.96 -5.78 -16.52
N ILE A 284 6.69 -6.03 -16.90
CA ILE A 284 5.96 -5.18 -17.86
C ILE A 284 5.81 -3.76 -17.33
N LEU A 285 5.42 -3.61 -16.06
CA LEU A 285 5.23 -2.29 -15.45
C LEU A 285 6.54 -1.51 -15.34
N LEU A 286 7.62 -2.17 -14.91
CA LEU A 286 8.94 -1.53 -14.83
C LEU A 286 9.47 -1.15 -16.21
N GLN A 287 9.38 -2.04 -17.20
CA GLN A 287 9.80 -1.78 -18.56
C GLN A 287 9.02 -0.64 -19.22
N ALA A 288 7.70 -0.60 -18.99
CA ALA A 288 6.86 0.51 -19.46
C ALA A 288 7.29 1.84 -18.83
N THR A 289 7.59 1.85 -17.51
CA THR A 289 8.10 3.03 -16.81
C THR A 289 9.43 3.49 -17.40
N GLU A 290 10.39 2.59 -17.56
CA GLU A 290 11.70 2.92 -18.10
C GLU A 290 11.61 3.45 -19.54
N LYS A 291 10.72 2.88 -20.35
CA LYS A 291 10.50 3.31 -21.72
C LYS A 291 9.98 4.74 -21.83
N VAL A 292 9.05 5.12 -20.95
CA VAL A 292 8.47 6.48 -20.99
C VAL A 292 9.37 7.53 -20.33
N LEU A 293 10.28 7.13 -19.44
CA LEU A 293 11.27 8.01 -18.81
C LEU A 293 12.56 8.17 -19.64
N LYS A 294 12.83 7.27 -20.58
CA LYS A 294 14.08 7.24 -21.35
C LYS A 294 14.31 8.54 -22.12
N GLY A 295 15.53 9.08 -21.99
CA GLY A 295 15.95 10.33 -22.66
C GLY A 295 15.32 11.60 -22.07
N LYS A 296 14.76 11.52 -20.87
CA LYS A 296 14.20 12.68 -20.17
C LYS A 296 15.02 12.97 -18.91
N ASP A 297 15.57 14.19 -18.82
CA ASP A 297 16.33 14.62 -17.63
C ASP A 297 15.39 15.20 -16.57
N VAL A 298 14.44 16.04 -16.99
CA VAL A 298 13.47 16.71 -16.13
C VAL A 298 12.07 16.63 -16.75
N ILE A 299 11.07 16.34 -15.95
CA ILE A 299 9.65 16.29 -16.34
C ILE A 299 8.87 17.15 -15.34
N TYR A 300 8.15 18.15 -15.83
CA TYR A 300 7.33 19.03 -15.00
C TYR A 300 5.95 18.42 -14.75
N GLU A 301 5.29 18.79 -13.66
CA GLU A 301 4.00 18.22 -13.25
C GLU A 301 2.91 18.36 -14.33
N GLU A 302 2.94 19.41 -15.11
CA GLU A 302 2.02 19.64 -16.23
C GLU A 302 2.13 18.57 -17.34
N GLU A 303 3.27 17.86 -17.43
CA GLU A 303 3.52 16.77 -18.39
C GLU A 303 3.09 15.39 -17.86
N TYR A 304 2.73 15.27 -16.56
CA TYR A 304 2.43 13.97 -15.96
C TYR A 304 1.25 13.25 -16.60
N LYS A 305 0.24 13.99 -17.06
CA LYS A 305 -0.90 13.38 -17.78
C LYS A 305 -0.44 12.68 -19.05
N GLU A 306 0.33 13.36 -19.89
CA GLU A 306 0.85 12.77 -21.12
C GLU A 306 1.78 11.58 -20.86
N LEU A 307 2.60 11.68 -19.82
CA LEU A 307 3.49 10.61 -19.39
C LEU A 307 2.69 9.37 -18.97
N ASN A 308 1.63 9.55 -18.18
CA ASN A 308 0.74 8.49 -17.75
C ASN A 308 -0.01 7.84 -18.91
N ASP A 309 -0.51 8.63 -19.84
CA ASP A 309 -1.19 8.13 -21.05
C ASP A 309 -0.26 7.24 -21.88
N LYS A 310 1.00 7.65 -22.07
CA LYS A 310 2.02 6.85 -22.75
C LYS A 310 2.32 5.57 -21.99
N TYR A 311 2.47 5.64 -20.67
CA TYR A 311 2.72 4.48 -19.83
C TYR A 311 1.61 3.43 -19.91
N PHE A 312 0.36 3.84 -19.73
CA PHE A 312 -0.75 2.88 -19.79
C PHE A 312 -1.00 2.32 -21.20
N LYS A 313 -0.71 3.09 -22.26
CA LYS A 313 -0.69 2.57 -23.63
C LYS A 313 0.36 1.48 -23.79
N GLU A 314 1.57 1.70 -23.25
CA GLU A 314 2.64 0.72 -23.31
C GLU A 314 2.29 -0.55 -22.54
N VAL A 315 1.76 -0.42 -21.31
CA VAL A 315 1.26 -1.55 -20.52
C VAL A 315 0.19 -2.33 -21.30
N LYS A 316 -0.80 -1.64 -21.89
CA LYS A 316 -1.87 -2.27 -22.66
C LYS A 316 -1.38 -3.00 -23.90
N ASN A 317 -0.36 -2.47 -24.58
CA ASN A 317 0.22 -3.08 -25.77
C ASN A 317 1.05 -4.33 -25.44
N THR A 318 1.63 -4.39 -24.25
CA THR A 318 2.55 -5.45 -23.83
C THR A 318 1.88 -6.51 -22.96
N MET A 319 0.77 -6.18 -22.28
CA MET A 319 0.10 -7.08 -21.35
C MET A 319 -0.46 -8.32 -22.05
N THR A 320 -0.47 -9.43 -21.32
CA THR A 320 -1.16 -10.66 -21.74
C THR A 320 -2.59 -10.68 -21.20
N THR A 321 -3.53 -11.19 -21.98
CA THR A 321 -4.94 -11.34 -21.59
C THR A 321 -5.27 -12.73 -21.05
N ASN A 322 -4.27 -13.59 -20.89
CA ASN A 322 -4.45 -15.01 -20.56
C ASN A 322 -5.22 -15.22 -19.24
N ASN A 323 -4.89 -14.46 -18.20
CA ASN A 323 -5.56 -14.57 -16.90
C ASN A 323 -7.04 -14.16 -16.98
N SER A 324 -7.33 -13.07 -17.70
CA SER A 324 -8.71 -12.63 -17.93
C SER A 324 -9.51 -13.67 -18.73
N LYS A 325 -8.96 -14.21 -19.81
CA LYS A 325 -9.60 -15.25 -20.63
C LYS A 325 -9.82 -16.54 -19.83
N LYS A 326 -8.86 -16.93 -19.00
CA LYS A 326 -8.98 -18.09 -18.12
C LYS A 326 -10.15 -17.94 -17.15
N LEU A 327 -10.23 -16.80 -16.44
CA LEU A 327 -11.33 -16.51 -15.53
C LEU A 327 -12.69 -16.43 -16.25
N GLU A 328 -12.74 -15.78 -17.39
CA GLU A 328 -13.94 -15.71 -18.22
C GLU A 328 -14.45 -17.10 -18.60
N ASN A 329 -13.56 -17.98 -19.05
CA ASN A 329 -13.92 -19.36 -19.39
C ASN A 329 -14.43 -20.13 -18.14
N MET A 330 -13.84 -19.91 -16.96
CA MET A 330 -14.33 -20.52 -15.72
C MET A 330 -15.75 -20.03 -15.38
N ILE A 331 -16.02 -18.72 -15.53
CA ILE A 331 -17.34 -18.13 -15.28
C ILE A 331 -18.38 -18.68 -16.23
N LEU A 332 -18.08 -18.70 -17.55
CA LEU A 332 -18.99 -19.21 -18.57
C LEU A 332 -19.31 -20.70 -18.38
N ASN A 333 -18.39 -21.47 -17.80
CA ASN A 333 -18.59 -22.90 -17.47
C ASN A 333 -19.09 -23.11 -16.03
N LEU A 334 -19.55 -22.08 -15.34
CA LEU A 334 -20.10 -22.10 -13.96
C LEU A 334 -19.13 -22.70 -12.92
N ARG A 335 -17.81 -22.59 -13.15
CA ARG A 335 -16.77 -23.13 -12.26
C ARG A 335 -16.42 -22.12 -11.16
N PHE A 336 -17.39 -21.65 -10.39
CA PHE A 336 -17.22 -20.55 -9.41
C PHE A 336 -16.21 -20.87 -8.32
N SER A 337 -16.10 -22.13 -7.88
CA SER A 337 -15.04 -22.52 -6.93
C SER A 337 -13.63 -22.37 -7.50
N SER A 338 -13.46 -22.51 -8.81
CA SER A 338 -12.19 -22.26 -9.47
C SER A 338 -11.93 -20.77 -9.63
N VAL A 339 -12.96 -19.98 -9.91
CA VAL A 339 -12.88 -18.50 -9.96
C VAL A 339 -12.42 -17.95 -8.62
N ASP A 340 -13.06 -18.36 -7.52
CA ASP A 340 -12.71 -17.95 -6.15
C ASP A 340 -11.26 -18.29 -5.76
N LYS A 341 -10.70 -19.38 -6.29
CA LYS A 341 -9.30 -19.75 -6.07
C LYS A 341 -8.32 -19.00 -6.96
N GLU A 342 -8.69 -18.72 -8.20
CA GLU A 342 -7.81 -18.13 -9.21
C GLU A 342 -7.72 -16.60 -9.12
N PHE A 343 -8.84 -15.94 -8.83
CA PHE A 343 -8.85 -14.49 -8.71
C PHE A 343 -8.16 -14.05 -7.42
N ARG A 344 -7.07 -13.31 -7.54
CA ARG A 344 -6.31 -12.75 -6.42
C ARG A 344 -5.83 -11.35 -6.76
N LEU A 345 -6.40 -10.35 -6.11
CA LEU A 345 -5.89 -8.97 -6.22
C LEU A 345 -4.50 -8.84 -5.62
N ILE A 346 -4.30 -9.47 -4.47
CA ILE A 346 -2.99 -9.58 -3.81
C ILE A 346 -2.52 -11.02 -3.96
N GLU A 347 -1.34 -11.19 -4.50
CA GLU A 347 -0.73 -12.52 -4.58
C GLU A 347 -0.49 -13.09 -3.19
N ASN A 348 -0.77 -14.39 -3.04
CA ASN A 348 -0.46 -15.08 -1.80
C ASN A 348 1.06 -15.05 -1.57
N GLN A 349 1.46 -14.32 -0.57
CA GLN A 349 2.82 -14.33 -0.07
C GLN A 349 2.85 -15.20 1.18
N GLU A 350 3.81 -16.10 1.26
CA GLU A 350 4.03 -16.91 2.46
C GLU A 350 4.55 -16.03 3.60
N LYS A 351 3.64 -15.27 4.20
CA LYS A 351 3.91 -14.41 5.36
C LYS A 351 3.25 -14.97 6.60
N ILE A 352 3.92 -14.79 7.72
CA ILE A 352 3.40 -15.08 9.04
C ILE A 352 3.13 -13.78 9.79
N SER A 353 2.12 -13.80 10.62
CA SER A 353 1.85 -12.72 11.57
C SER A 353 2.72 -12.91 12.81
N VAL A 354 3.43 -11.86 13.23
CA VAL A 354 4.31 -11.87 14.39
C VAL A 354 3.86 -10.78 15.35
N PHE A 355 3.46 -11.17 16.55
CA PHE A 355 3.17 -10.24 17.63
C PHE A 355 4.47 -9.83 18.33
N ILE A 356 4.67 -8.53 18.51
CA ILE A 356 5.87 -7.96 19.15
C ILE A 356 5.49 -7.39 20.51
N GLU A 357 6.07 -7.95 21.56
CA GLU A 357 5.90 -7.47 22.95
C GLU A 357 6.77 -6.23 23.20
N LEU A 358 6.37 -5.12 22.58
CA LEU A 358 7.16 -3.89 22.54
C LEU A 358 7.18 -3.13 23.87
N ASN A 359 6.10 -3.22 24.66
CA ASN A 359 5.89 -2.47 25.90
C ASN A 359 4.85 -3.16 26.79
N HIS A 360 4.58 -2.58 27.98
CA HIS A 360 3.63 -3.12 28.95
C HIS A 360 2.20 -3.28 28.38
N GLU A 361 1.71 -2.34 27.56
CA GLU A 361 0.39 -2.46 26.91
C GLU A 361 0.35 -3.70 25.99
N ALA A 362 1.42 -3.99 25.26
CA ALA A 362 1.52 -5.19 24.44
C ALA A 362 1.45 -6.47 25.27
N VAL A 363 2.10 -6.50 26.44
CA VAL A 363 2.03 -7.63 27.40
C VAL A 363 0.59 -7.86 27.83
N GLU A 364 -0.12 -6.83 28.26
CA GLU A 364 -1.53 -6.95 28.69
C GLU A 364 -2.42 -7.47 27.57
N ILE A 365 -2.26 -6.97 26.35
CA ILE A 365 -3.04 -7.40 25.18
C ILE A 365 -2.74 -8.87 24.86
N TRP A 366 -1.47 -9.29 24.91
CA TRP A 366 -1.07 -10.67 24.67
C TRP A 366 -1.65 -11.63 25.74
N ASN A 367 -1.64 -11.22 27.00
CA ASN A 367 -2.23 -12.00 28.09
C ASN A 367 -3.74 -12.16 27.90
N LYS A 368 -4.48 -11.09 27.56
CA LYS A 368 -5.90 -11.16 27.21
C LYS A 368 -6.16 -12.08 26.02
N TYR A 369 -5.33 -12.03 24.99
CA TYR A 369 -5.44 -12.92 23.83
C TYR A 369 -5.33 -14.38 24.25
N ASN A 370 -4.34 -14.73 25.07
CA ASN A 370 -4.13 -16.09 25.57
C ASN A 370 -5.26 -16.55 26.53
N GLU A 371 -5.79 -15.67 27.35
CA GLU A 371 -6.94 -15.94 28.20
C GLU A 371 -8.19 -16.26 27.35
N TYR A 372 -8.48 -15.40 26.38
CA TYR A 372 -9.66 -15.55 25.52
C TYR A 372 -9.59 -16.79 24.61
N LYS A 373 -8.39 -17.19 24.17
CA LYS A 373 -8.21 -18.46 23.43
C LYS A 373 -8.64 -19.70 24.23
N LYS A 374 -8.55 -19.68 25.56
CA LYS A 374 -8.93 -20.79 26.44
C LYS A 374 -10.42 -20.91 26.67
N ILE A 375 -11.23 -19.93 26.30
CA ILE A 375 -12.70 -19.96 26.44
C ILE A 375 -13.24 -21.10 25.59
N LYS A 376 -13.99 -22.02 26.23
CA LYS A 376 -14.55 -23.23 25.59
C LYS A 376 -15.66 -22.88 24.62
N ASP A 377 -16.56 -21.98 25.02
CA ASP A 377 -17.66 -21.55 24.15
C ASP A 377 -17.11 -20.84 22.91
N ARG A 378 -17.46 -21.34 21.74
CA ARG A 378 -16.94 -20.84 20.44
C ARG A 378 -17.41 -19.41 20.14
N TYR A 379 -18.64 -19.07 20.52
CA TYR A 379 -19.23 -17.77 20.23
C TYR A 379 -18.65 -16.72 21.19
N GLU A 380 -18.60 -17.04 22.47
CA GLU A 380 -17.99 -16.15 23.47
C GLU A 380 -16.51 -15.90 23.16
N ARG A 381 -15.74 -16.96 22.90
CA ARG A 381 -14.34 -16.84 22.48
C ARG A 381 -14.18 -15.92 21.28
N LYS A 382 -14.99 -16.09 20.24
CA LYS A 382 -14.95 -15.27 19.04
C LYS A 382 -15.24 -13.80 19.34
N ASN A 383 -16.28 -13.51 20.14
CA ASN A 383 -16.64 -12.15 20.51
C ASN A 383 -15.55 -11.48 21.35
N LYS A 384 -14.97 -12.20 22.31
CA LYS A 384 -13.86 -11.70 23.14
C LYS A 384 -12.61 -11.40 22.30
N LEU A 385 -12.22 -12.31 21.41
CA LEU A 385 -11.08 -12.08 20.51
C LEU A 385 -11.34 -10.92 19.54
N GLU A 386 -12.55 -10.77 19.03
CA GLU A 386 -12.92 -9.62 18.19
C GLU A 386 -12.88 -8.30 18.95
N SER A 387 -13.21 -8.26 20.24
CA SER A 387 -13.18 -7.02 21.05
C SER A 387 -11.76 -6.45 21.22
N ILE A 388 -10.74 -7.30 21.26
CA ILE A 388 -9.33 -6.86 21.38
C ILE A 388 -8.60 -6.77 20.04
N LYS A 389 -9.23 -7.17 18.94
CA LYS A 389 -8.58 -7.33 17.62
C LYS A 389 -7.89 -6.05 17.17
N GLY A 390 -8.54 -4.90 17.30
CA GLY A 390 -7.98 -3.62 16.91
C GLY A 390 -6.69 -3.30 17.66
N ASP A 391 -6.67 -3.52 18.97
CA ASP A 391 -5.50 -3.27 19.82
C ASP A 391 -4.41 -4.31 19.59
N PHE A 392 -4.79 -5.57 19.42
CA PHE A 392 -3.87 -6.66 19.13
C PHE A 392 -3.05 -6.40 17.86
N TYR A 393 -3.72 -6.02 16.78
CA TYR A 393 -3.03 -5.76 15.50
C TYR A 393 -2.19 -4.47 15.49
N LYS A 394 -2.26 -3.61 16.50
CA LYS A 394 -1.32 -2.50 16.68
C LYS A 394 0.12 -2.97 16.89
N TYR A 395 0.29 -4.20 17.38
CA TYR A 395 1.58 -4.82 17.71
C TYR A 395 1.96 -5.98 16.79
N VAL A 396 1.20 -6.24 15.74
CA VAL A 396 1.46 -7.32 14.78
C VAL A 396 2.11 -6.80 13.52
N ILE A 397 3.20 -7.42 13.14
CA ILE A 397 3.85 -7.25 11.84
C ILE A 397 3.69 -8.51 10.99
N SER A 398 3.86 -8.37 9.67
CA SER A 398 3.89 -9.51 8.74
C SER A 398 5.31 -9.73 8.25
N VAL A 399 5.85 -10.92 8.47
CA VAL A 399 7.20 -11.32 8.09
C VAL A 399 7.12 -12.49 7.11
N PHE A 400 7.98 -12.52 6.10
CA PHE A 400 8.08 -13.69 5.22
C PHE A 400 8.50 -14.93 6.01
N LYS A 401 7.83 -16.06 5.76
CA LYS A 401 8.05 -17.31 6.49
C LYS A 401 9.51 -17.77 6.42
N ASN A 402 10.16 -17.63 5.27
CA ASN A 402 11.57 -17.96 5.08
C ASN A 402 12.55 -16.98 5.76
N LYS A 403 12.07 -15.87 6.30
CA LYS A 403 12.85 -14.87 7.05
C LYS A 403 12.57 -14.90 8.54
N PHE A 404 11.68 -15.77 8.99
CA PHE A 404 11.35 -15.97 10.38
C PHE A 404 12.11 -17.21 10.89
N LYS A 405 12.94 -17.06 11.92
CA LYS A 405 13.84 -18.11 12.39
C LYS A 405 13.33 -18.86 13.62
N GLU A 406 12.33 -18.32 14.30
CA GLU A 406 11.78 -18.95 15.49
C GLU A 406 10.73 -20.00 15.14
N GLU A 407 10.53 -20.99 16.03
CA GLU A 407 9.48 -21.97 15.85
C GLU A 407 8.11 -21.30 15.90
N LEU A 408 7.26 -21.62 14.89
CA LEU A 408 5.88 -21.17 14.83
C LEU A 408 5.08 -21.88 15.94
N GLN A 409 4.65 -21.12 16.92
CA GLN A 409 3.62 -21.56 17.83
C GLN A 409 2.27 -21.12 17.27
N GLU A 410 1.56 -22.05 16.63
CA GLU A 410 0.24 -21.81 16.04
C GLU A 410 0.23 -20.79 14.86
N ASP A 411 -0.92 -20.10 14.65
CA ASP A 411 -1.14 -19.18 13.53
C ASP A 411 -0.42 -17.82 13.67
N ILE A 412 0.05 -17.46 14.86
CA ILE A 412 0.70 -16.18 15.16
C ILE A 412 1.98 -16.45 15.97
N ALA A 413 3.10 -16.01 15.43
CA ALA A 413 4.36 -16.03 16.14
C ALA A 413 4.43 -14.92 17.20
N TYR A 414 5.20 -15.14 18.23
CA TYR A 414 5.35 -14.20 19.36
C TYR A 414 6.81 -13.93 19.65
N ILE A 415 7.17 -12.66 19.75
CA ILE A 415 8.47 -12.19 20.17
C ILE A 415 8.32 -11.48 21.51
N SER A 416 8.87 -12.09 22.55
CA SER A 416 8.85 -11.55 23.91
C SER A 416 9.83 -10.39 24.09
N ASN A 417 9.63 -9.59 25.14
CA ASN A 417 10.50 -8.48 25.47
C ASN A 417 11.98 -8.90 25.60
N ASN A 418 12.25 -10.09 26.15
CA ASN A 418 13.61 -10.62 26.28
C ASN A 418 14.29 -10.91 24.93
N GLN A 419 13.51 -11.17 23.88
CA GLN A 419 14.00 -11.46 22.54
C GLN A 419 14.15 -10.19 21.67
N LEU A 420 13.63 -9.05 22.13
CA LEU A 420 13.66 -7.81 21.34
C LEU A 420 15.07 -7.39 20.96
N GLN A 421 16.06 -7.52 21.87
CA GLN A 421 17.42 -7.07 21.59
C GLN A 421 18.03 -7.78 20.36
N SER A 422 17.72 -9.04 20.16
CA SER A 422 18.23 -9.82 19.01
C SER A 422 17.40 -9.65 17.75
N THR A 423 16.06 -9.51 17.86
CA THR A 423 15.12 -9.64 16.74
C THR A 423 14.50 -8.34 16.26
N TYR A 424 14.42 -7.34 17.14
CA TYR A 424 13.73 -6.07 16.85
C TYR A 424 14.59 -4.87 17.26
N ASP A 425 14.63 -3.87 16.43
CA ASP A 425 15.31 -2.59 16.68
C ASP A 425 14.24 -1.49 16.78
N TYR A 426 14.32 -0.68 17.84
CA TYR A 426 13.32 0.39 18.04
C TYR A 426 13.31 1.42 16.92
N ASN A 427 14.44 1.63 16.21
CA ASN A 427 14.54 2.59 15.12
C ASN A 427 14.03 2.00 13.79
N VAL A 428 14.48 0.78 13.45
CA VAL A 428 14.23 0.18 12.12
C VAL A 428 13.30 -1.03 12.13
N GLY A 429 12.80 -1.43 13.30
CA GLY A 429 11.83 -2.52 13.44
C GLY A 429 12.46 -3.91 13.39
N TYR A 430 11.71 -4.89 12.90
CA TYR A 430 12.16 -6.28 12.81
C TYR A 430 13.45 -6.38 11.97
N LYS A 431 14.48 -6.99 12.55
CA LYS A 431 15.80 -7.12 11.93
C LYS A 431 15.75 -8.18 10.83
N ILE A 432 16.04 -7.80 9.60
CA ILE A 432 16.22 -8.73 8.49
C ILE A 432 17.71 -9.03 8.41
N GLU A 433 18.08 -10.30 8.71
CA GLU A 433 19.48 -10.69 8.72
C GLU A 433 20.15 -10.70 7.33
N GLU A 434 21.48 -10.77 7.36
CA GLU A 434 22.39 -10.70 6.21
C GLU A 434 22.38 -11.96 5.32
N ASP A 435 21.25 -12.55 5.06
CA ASP A 435 21.17 -13.51 3.98
C ASP A 435 21.23 -12.77 2.65
N ASN A 436 22.00 -13.25 1.67
CA ASN A 436 22.23 -12.61 0.37
C ASN A 436 20.95 -12.37 -0.49
N SER A 437 19.78 -12.53 0.05
CA SER A 437 18.50 -12.32 -0.62
C SER A 437 17.85 -11.02 -0.17
N TYR A 438 17.81 -10.04 -1.07
CA TYR A 438 16.99 -8.82 -0.95
C TYR A 438 15.48 -9.07 -1.14
N ILE A 439 15.04 -10.32 -1.04
CA ILE A 439 13.64 -10.69 -1.20
C ILE A 439 12.82 -10.09 -0.08
N LEU A 440 11.77 -9.41 -0.45
CA LEU A 440 10.73 -8.77 0.39
C LEU A 440 10.11 -9.76 1.36
#